data_abf4501d7e813f512ec2ddef89d8b724
#
_entry.id   abf4501d7e813f512ec2ddef89d8b724
#
_cell.length_a   1.000
_cell.length_b   1.000
_cell.length_c   1.000
_cell.angle_alpha   90.00
_cell.angle_beta   90.00
_cell.angle_gamma   90.00
#
_symmetry.space_group_name_H-M   'P 1'
#
loop_
_entity.id
_entity.type
_entity.pdbx_description
1 polymer ?
#
loop_
_entity_poly.entity_id
_entity_poly.type
_entity_poly.pdbx_seq_one_letter_code
_entity_poly.pdbx_strand_id
1 'polypeptide(L)'
;VTSSEHAKSQPRSDLIYGLNDRPHLTATVFAALQHVLASFVGIITPTLIMGGALGLQSEIPYLISMALFVSGLGTFVQARRFGPVGSGLLCLQGTSFSFISVILSAGFMVKARGGGTDEILSTIFGVCFFAAFIEVVLSQFIGKLRMLITPVVTGTIITLMGLSLIKVAMTDIAGGFGVADLGASHHLALAALVLGTIVVLNRVDVPFLRLGAIVIGLTLGYVVAWLMGDVDFASLPAVPLVSVPVPFKYGFNFDWVAFVPVAVIFLVSPLEAAGDLTANSMISRQPVKGPIYIRRIKSGLLADGLNSAMAAVFNSMPMVTFAQNNGVIQLTGVASRYVAFFIAGLLVLLGLFPMIGAVLQLMPKPVLGGAELVMFGTVAVAGIKILAEAGLHRRNMLIVSISLGMGLGIAAVPEVLRELPLALHNIFESPITVGALCAIILNVFLPEEFMALEEDDFDPEASILQVMENP
;
A
#
# COMPACT_ATOMS: atom_id res chain seq x y z
N VAL A 1 31.76 19.13 -38.35
CA VAL A 1 30.68 20.03 -38.02
C VAL A 1 29.79 19.31 -37.03
N THR A 2 29.76 19.83 -35.88
CA THR A 2 29.19 19.42 -34.59
C THR A 2 27.75 18.96 -34.63
N SER A 3 27.50 17.69 -34.26
CA SER A 3 26.20 17.18 -33.83
C SER A 3 26.06 17.35 -32.30
N SER A 4 25.30 18.35 -31.88
CA SER A 4 24.90 18.52 -30.50
C SER A 4 23.78 17.55 -30.16
N GLU A 5 24.09 16.51 -29.42
CA GLU A 5 23.12 15.63 -28.77
C GLU A 5 22.22 16.42 -27.84
N HIS A 6 20.92 16.43 -28.15
CA HIS A 6 19.89 16.84 -27.20
C HIS A 6 19.71 15.72 -26.16
N ALA A 7 20.54 15.71 -25.16
CA ALA A 7 20.27 14.98 -23.92
C ALA A 7 19.01 15.59 -23.30
N LYS A 8 17.87 14.90 -23.38
CA LYS A 8 16.67 15.19 -22.61
C LYS A 8 17.05 15.21 -21.14
N SER A 9 17.19 16.40 -20.57
CA SER A 9 17.40 16.60 -19.13
C SER A 9 16.19 16.04 -18.38
N GLN A 10 16.35 14.90 -17.72
CA GLN A 10 15.43 14.52 -16.67
C GLN A 10 15.37 15.63 -15.62
N PRO A 11 14.19 15.94 -15.05
CA PRO A 11 14.09 16.96 -14.03
C PRO A 11 15.02 16.55 -12.87
N ARG A 12 16.05 17.36 -12.64
CA ARG A 12 16.96 17.21 -11.50
C ARG A 12 16.13 17.51 -10.25
N SER A 13 15.75 16.47 -9.50
CA SER A 13 15.39 16.65 -8.10
C SER A 13 16.67 17.04 -7.38
N ASP A 14 16.80 18.30 -7.01
CA ASP A 14 17.98 18.77 -6.27
C ASP A 14 17.84 18.26 -4.83
N LEU A 15 18.53 17.14 -4.50
CA LEU A 15 18.62 16.66 -3.13
C LEU A 15 19.37 17.72 -2.31
N ILE A 16 18.68 18.23 -1.28
CA ILE A 16 19.25 19.13 -0.28
C ILE A 16 20.09 18.34 0.72
N TYR A 17 19.59 17.17 1.13
CA TYR A 17 20.29 16.25 2.02
C TYR A 17 20.31 14.83 1.45
N GLY A 18 21.49 14.31 1.23
CA GLY A 18 21.71 12.93 0.78
C GLY A 18 21.55 11.90 1.90
N LEU A 19 21.70 10.63 1.55
CA LEU A 19 21.39 9.48 2.42
C LEU A 19 22.09 9.50 3.78
N ASN A 20 23.35 9.94 3.86
CA ASN A 20 24.15 9.91 5.08
C ASN A 20 24.30 11.28 5.74
N ASP A 21 23.72 12.32 5.16
CA ASP A 21 23.77 13.67 5.71
C ASP A 21 22.97 13.78 6.99
N ARG A 22 23.39 14.63 7.89
CA ARG A 22 22.73 14.91 9.17
C ARG A 22 22.18 16.34 9.15
N PRO A 23 20.92 16.54 8.76
CA PRO A 23 20.30 17.86 8.82
C PRO A 23 20.29 18.42 10.25
N HIS A 24 20.22 19.74 10.41
CA HIS A 24 19.98 20.34 11.72
C HIS A 24 18.70 19.81 12.36
N LEU A 25 18.63 19.79 13.68
CA LEU A 25 17.51 19.20 14.44
C LEU A 25 16.15 19.74 13.98
N THR A 26 16.03 21.06 13.78
CA THR A 26 14.78 21.69 13.32
C THR A 26 14.36 21.19 11.93
N ALA A 27 15.29 21.11 10.98
CA ALA A 27 15.03 20.57 9.65
C ALA A 27 14.68 19.08 9.70
N THR A 28 15.35 18.32 10.57
CA THR A 28 15.08 16.88 10.76
C THR A 28 13.68 16.65 11.32
N VAL A 29 13.29 17.38 12.37
CA VAL A 29 11.94 17.25 12.98
C VAL A 29 10.87 17.69 11.99
N PHE A 30 11.08 18.79 11.28
CA PHE A 30 10.12 19.28 10.28
C PHE A 30 9.93 18.28 9.12
N ALA A 31 11.03 17.74 8.57
CA ALA A 31 10.96 16.71 7.55
C ALA A 31 10.30 15.42 8.07
N ALA A 32 10.65 14.98 9.28
CA ALA A 32 10.02 13.81 9.89
C ALA A 32 8.51 14.00 10.06
N LEU A 33 8.06 15.18 10.50
CA LEU A 33 6.64 15.49 10.62
C LEU A 33 5.92 15.44 9.26
N GLN A 34 6.55 15.93 8.18
CA GLN A 34 5.99 15.86 6.83
C GLN A 34 5.81 14.40 6.37
N HIS A 35 6.80 13.53 6.61
CA HIS A 35 6.69 12.10 6.31
C HIS A 35 5.58 11.42 7.11
N VAL A 36 5.49 11.72 8.41
CA VAL A 36 4.42 11.17 9.27
C VAL A 36 3.05 11.65 8.77
N LEU A 37 2.86 12.93 8.50
CA LEU A 37 1.58 13.46 8.00
C LEU A 37 1.18 12.84 6.67
N ALA A 38 2.11 12.67 5.73
CA ALA A 38 1.83 12.09 4.43
C ALA A 38 1.45 10.60 4.50
N SER A 39 1.95 9.87 5.50
CA SER A 39 1.78 8.42 5.63
C SER A 39 0.79 8.01 6.73
N PHE A 40 0.45 8.92 7.64
CA PHE A 40 -0.35 8.63 8.83
C PHE A 40 -1.67 7.93 8.50
N VAL A 41 -2.43 8.52 7.56
CA VAL A 41 -3.73 7.97 7.14
C VAL A 41 -3.55 6.60 6.49
N GLY A 42 -2.54 6.45 5.63
CA GLY A 42 -2.22 5.15 5.01
C GLY A 42 -1.93 4.05 6.03
N ILE A 43 -1.28 4.39 7.16
CA ILE A 43 -0.98 3.42 8.23
C ILE A 43 -2.24 2.97 8.96
N ILE A 44 -3.18 3.89 9.24
CA ILE A 44 -4.35 3.59 10.08
C ILE A 44 -5.54 3.03 9.29
N THR A 45 -5.70 3.42 8.03
CA THR A 45 -6.88 3.08 7.22
C THR A 45 -7.12 1.57 7.08
N PRO A 46 -6.13 0.71 6.78
CA PRO A 46 -6.37 -0.73 6.71
C PRO A 46 -6.96 -1.29 8.00
N THR A 47 -6.46 -0.84 9.15
CA THR A 47 -6.96 -1.26 10.47
C THR A 47 -8.39 -0.78 10.72
N LEU A 48 -8.73 0.46 10.34
CA LEU A 48 -10.09 1.00 10.44
C LEU A 48 -11.08 0.22 9.57
N ILE A 49 -10.71 -0.06 8.31
CA ILE A 49 -11.55 -0.82 7.38
C ILE A 49 -11.83 -2.23 7.95
N MET A 50 -10.77 -2.92 8.34
CA MET A 50 -10.89 -4.30 8.84
C MET A 50 -11.63 -4.36 10.16
N GLY A 51 -11.29 -3.51 11.11
CA GLY A 51 -11.96 -3.43 12.40
C GLY A 51 -13.44 -3.09 12.28
N GLY A 52 -13.78 -2.15 11.41
CA GLY A 52 -15.15 -1.74 11.12
C GLY A 52 -15.97 -2.86 10.46
N ALA A 53 -15.46 -3.46 9.39
CA ALA A 53 -16.15 -4.49 8.62
C ALA A 53 -16.34 -5.79 9.42
N LEU A 54 -15.36 -6.19 10.22
CA LEU A 54 -15.43 -7.40 11.05
C LEU A 54 -16.23 -7.20 12.35
N GLY A 55 -16.58 -5.96 12.69
CA GLY A 55 -17.33 -5.65 13.91
C GLY A 55 -16.45 -5.64 15.18
N LEU A 56 -15.18 -5.26 15.05
CA LEU A 56 -14.18 -5.26 16.13
C LEU A 56 -14.03 -3.88 16.81
N GLN A 57 -15.13 -3.13 16.95
CA GLN A 57 -15.13 -1.73 17.39
C GLN A 57 -14.37 -1.50 18.71
N SER A 58 -14.49 -2.41 19.67
CA SER A 58 -13.80 -2.31 20.97
C SER A 58 -12.28 -2.36 20.85
N GLU A 59 -11.76 -3.06 19.83
CA GLU A 59 -10.33 -3.30 19.65
C GLU A 59 -9.66 -2.29 18.70
N ILE A 60 -10.44 -1.56 17.89
CA ILE A 60 -9.90 -0.61 16.90
C ILE A 60 -8.90 0.38 17.50
N PRO A 61 -9.16 1.03 18.65
CA PRO A 61 -8.20 1.97 19.25
C PRO A 61 -6.84 1.33 19.54
N TYR A 62 -6.85 0.12 20.08
CA TYR A 62 -5.63 -0.64 20.36
C TYR A 62 -4.93 -1.08 19.08
N LEU A 63 -5.67 -1.59 18.10
CA LEU A 63 -5.10 -2.05 16.82
C LEU A 63 -4.45 -0.90 16.03
N ILE A 64 -5.06 0.31 16.05
CA ILE A 64 -4.47 1.51 15.44
C ILE A 64 -3.17 1.90 16.17
N SER A 65 -3.19 1.88 17.51
CA SER A 65 -1.98 2.13 18.29
C SER A 65 -0.86 1.17 17.92
N MET A 66 -1.17 -0.11 17.78
CA MET A 66 -0.18 -1.12 17.39
C MET A 66 0.30 -0.94 15.94
N ALA A 67 -0.59 -0.54 15.04
CA ALA A 67 -0.21 -0.23 13.66
C ALA A 67 0.82 0.91 13.59
N LEU A 68 0.59 2.01 14.32
CA LEU A 68 1.53 3.13 14.41
C LEU A 68 2.84 2.72 15.11
N PHE A 69 2.74 2.00 16.22
CA PHE A 69 3.90 1.54 17.00
C PHE A 69 4.83 0.66 16.14
N VAL A 70 4.27 -0.35 15.48
CA VAL A 70 5.05 -1.29 14.65
C VAL A 70 5.56 -0.61 13.38
N SER A 71 4.81 0.34 12.79
CA SER A 71 5.28 1.17 11.69
C SER A 71 6.55 1.94 12.07
N GLY A 72 6.59 2.48 13.29
CA GLY A 72 7.79 3.14 13.81
C GLY A 72 8.96 2.17 13.96
N LEU A 73 8.74 1.00 14.59
CA LEU A 73 9.78 -0.02 14.74
C LEU A 73 10.30 -0.51 13.37
N GLY A 74 9.39 -0.82 12.44
CA GLY A 74 9.74 -1.27 11.10
C GLY A 74 10.53 -0.23 10.30
N THR A 75 10.13 1.05 10.39
CA THR A 75 10.87 2.18 9.80
C THR A 75 12.28 2.28 10.36
N PHE A 76 12.44 2.11 11.68
CA PHE A 76 13.76 2.09 12.31
C PHE A 76 14.63 0.94 11.80
N VAL A 77 14.07 -0.27 11.72
CA VAL A 77 14.77 -1.46 11.20
C VAL A 77 15.22 -1.25 9.76
N GLN A 78 14.35 -0.72 8.89
CA GLN A 78 14.69 -0.45 7.50
C GLN A 78 15.83 0.58 7.36
N ALA A 79 15.78 1.67 8.10
CA ALA A 79 16.75 2.76 7.99
C ALA A 79 18.09 2.45 8.69
N ARG A 80 18.06 1.80 9.87
CA ARG A 80 19.26 1.49 10.66
C ARG A 80 20.13 0.42 10.03
N ARG A 81 19.51 -0.57 9.41
CA ARG A 81 20.16 -1.75 8.82
C ARG A 81 20.94 -2.56 9.86
N PHE A 82 20.34 -3.66 10.30
CA PHE A 82 20.95 -4.60 11.25
C PHE A 82 21.56 -5.80 10.51
N GLY A 83 22.85 -5.73 10.19
CA GLY A 83 23.53 -6.77 9.43
C GLY A 83 22.89 -6.96 8.04
N PRO A 84 22.23 -8.12 7.77
CA PRO A 84 21.55 -8.37 6.50
C PRO A 84 20.13 -7.78 6.43
N VAL A 85 19.58 -7.25 7.52
CA VAL A 85 18.20 -6.76 7.61
C VAL A 85 18.15 -5.25 7.47
N GLY A 86 17.31 -4.75 6.57
CA GLY A 86 17.11 -3.31 6.32
C GLY A 86 17.80 -2.80 5.06
N SER A 87 17.12 -1.94 4.32
CA SER A 87 17.61 -1.32 3.08
C SER A 87 18.69 -0.28 3.32
N GLY A 88 18.69 0.35 4.52
CA GLY A 88 19.54 1.48 4.86
C GLY A 88 19.12 2.78 4.17
N LEU A 89 17.89 2.85 3.62
CA LEU A 89 17.29 4.04 3.01
C LEU A 89 16.38 4.76 4.02
N LEU A 90 16.00 5.99 3.74
CA LEU A 90 14.85 6.63 4.36
C LEU A 90 13.59 5.95 3.80
N CYS A 91 13.12 4.91 4.48
CA CYS A 91 12.07 4.04 4.03
C CYS A 91 11.06 3.83 5.15
N LEU A 92 9.90 4.46 5.02
CA LEU A 92 8.83 4.34 5.99
C LEU A 92 8.08 3.02 5.77
N GLN A 93 7.78 2.34 6.86
CA GLN A 93 6.98 1.11 6.89
C GLN A 93 5.57 1.43 7.37
N GLY A 94 4.57 0.82 6.75
CA GLY A 94 3.19 0.96 7.19
C GLY A 94 2.36 -0.27 6.86
N THR A 95 1.12 -0.31 7.34
CA THR A 95 0.19 -1.42 7.10
C THR A 95 -0.16 -1.52 5.62
N SER A 96 -0.06 -2.72 5.06
CA SER A 96 -0.28 -2.95 3.63
C SER A 96 -1.76 -3.04 3.27
N PHE A 97 -2.17 -2.28 2.26
CA PHE A 97 -3.51 -2.35 1.66
C PHE A 97 -3.77 -3.66 0.91
N SER A 98 -2.71 -4.30 0.41
CA SER A 98 -2.78 -5.55 -0.35
C SER A 98 -3.44 -6.68 0.44
N PHE A 99 -3.33 -6.66 1.76
CA PHE A 99 -3.83 -7.70 2.64
C PHE A 99 -5.29 -7.51 3.06
N ILE A 100 -5.93 -6.34 2.81
CA ILE A 100 -7.28 -6.03 3.33
C ILE A 100 -8.28 -7.12 2.93
N SER A 101 -8.37 -7.46 1.65
CA SER A 101 -9.37 -8.42 1.16
C SER A 101 -9.20 -9.82 1.75
N VAL A 102 -7.96 -10.33 1.79
CA VAL A 102 -7.70 -11.68 2.31
C VAL A 102 -7.85 -11.76 3.82
N ILE A 103 -7.55 -10.70 4.55
CA ILE A 103 -7.79 -10.61 6.00
C ILE A 103 -9.28 -10.51 6.31
N LEU A 104 -10.04 -9.73 5.54
CA LEU A 104 -11.49 -9.67 5.66
C LEU A 104 -12.11 -11.04 5.40
N SER A 105 -11.69 -11.74 4.34
CA SER A 105 -12.16 -13.09 4.04
C SER A 105 -11.85 -14.05 5.20
N ALA A 106 -10.63 -14.05 5.73
CA ALA A 106 -10.26 -14.86 6.89
C ALA A 106 -11.11 -14.53 8.13
N GLY A 107 -11.33 -13.26 8.43
CA GLY A 107 -12.13 -12.82 9.56
C GLY A 107 -13.61 -13.19 9.41
N PHE A 108 -14.22 -13.00 8.23
CA PHE A 108 -15.59 -13.39 7.96
C PHE A 108 -15.78 -14.91 8.01
N MET A 109 -14.79 -15.69 7.55
CA MET A 109 -14.81 -17.15 7.66
C MET A 109 -14.89 -17.61 9.12
N VAL A 110 -14.05 -17.04 10.00
CA VAL A 110 -14.09 -17.35 11.44
C VAL A 110 -15.45 -16.94 12.04
N LYS A 111 -15.93 -15.75 11.70
CA LYS A 111 -17.23 -15.24 12.15
C LYS A 111 -18.39 -16.11 11.70
N ALA A 112 -18.39 -16.62 10.46
CA ALA A 112 -19.40 -17.52 9.93
C ALA A 112 -19.43 -18.89 10.67
N ARG A 113 -18.31 -19.29 11.26
CA ARG A 113 -18.21 -20.49 12.12
C ARG A 113 -18.65 -20.23 13.56
N GLY A 114 -19.07 -19.00 13.90
CA GLY A 114 -19.47 -18.60 15.24
C GLY A 114 -18.33 -18.13 16.14
N GLY A 115 -17.13 -17.90 15.58
CA GLY A 115 -15.97 -17.42 16.31
C GLY A 115 -16.16 -15.99 16.83
N GLY A 116 -15.68 -15.73 18.04
CA GLY A 116 -15.69 -14.40 18.68
C GLY A 116 -14.50 -13.51 18.26
N THR A 117 -14.45 -12.30 18.82
CA THR A 117 -13.41 -11.30 18.55
C THR A 117 -11.98 -11.85 18.70
N ASP A 118 -11.71 -12.56 19.80
CA ASP A 118 -10.36 -13.10 20.07
C ASP A 118 -9.99 -14.20 19.07
N GLU A 119 -10.93 -15.02 18.64
CA GLU A 119 -10.69 -16.07 17.65
C GLU A 119 -10.44 -15.49 16.26
N ILE A 120 -11.18 -14.44 15.89
CA ILE A 120 -10.94 -13.69 14.64
C ILE A 120 -9.53 -13.11 14.63
N LEU A 121 -9.15 -12.38 15.68
CA LEU A 121 -7.87 -11.71 15.76
C LEU A 121 -6.70 -12.70 15.88
N SER A 122 -6.83 -13.74 16.71
CA SER A 122 -5.79 -14.78 16.83
C SER A 122 -5.56 -15.53 15.52
N THR A 123 -6.63 -15.81 14.75
CA THR A 123 -6.50 -16.45 13.44
C THR A 123 -5.81 -15.51 12.44
N ILE A 124 -6.25 -14.24 12.36
CA ILE A 124 -5.63 -13.26 11.46
C ILE A 124 -4.14 -13.11 11.76
N PHE A 125 -3.78 -12.85 13.02
CA PHE A 125 -2.37 -12.66 13.39
C PHE A 125 -1.55 -13.95 13.25
N GLY A 126 -2.12 -15.09 13.57
CA GLY A 126 -1.45 -16.38 13.42
C GLY A 126 -1.12 -16.69 11.96
N VAL A 127 -2.09 -16.58 11.05
CA VAL A 127 -1.84 -16.85 9.62
C VAL A 127 -0.89 -15.81 9.01
N CYS A 128 -1.00 -14.54 9.39
CA CYS A 128 -0.08 -13.49 8.94
C CYS A 128 1.36 -13.72 9.43
N PHE A 129 1.53 -14.15 10.69
CA PHE A 129 2.85 -14.47 11.25
C PHE A 129 3.54 -15.56 10.45
N PHE A 130 2.87 -16.70 10.24
CA PHE A 130 3.47 -17.82 9.50
C PHE A 130 3.67 -17.48 8.01
N ALA A 131 2.74 -16.77 7.39
CA ALA A 131 2.85 -16.39 5.99
C ALA A 131 3.96 -15.34 5.73
N ALA A 132 4.29 -14.51 6.69
CA ALA A 132 5.39 -13.53 6.59
C ALA A 132 6.75 -14.19 6.32
N PHE A 133 6.96 -15.44 6.78
CA PHE A 133 8.18 -16.18 6.48
C PHE A 133 8.33 -16.54 5.00
N ILE A 134 7.25 -16.54 4.23
CA ILE A 134 7.31 -16.69 2.76
C ILE A 134 8.13 -15.53 2.18
N GLU A 135 7.84 -14.30 2.57
CA GLU A 135 8.58 -13.12 2.12
C GLU A 135 10.04 -13.16 2.60
N VAL A 136 10.29 -13.57 3.84
CA VAL A 136 11.66 -13.79 4.38
C VAL A 136 12.44 -14.75 3.49
N VAL A 137 11.84 -15.88 3.11
CA VAL A 137 12.48 -16.87 2.23
C VAL A 137 12.66 -16.29 0.82
N LEU A 138 11.64 -15.69 0.25
CA LEU A 138 11.69 -15.10 -1.10
C LEU A 138 12.75 -14.02 -1.22
N SER A 139 12.99 -13.23 -0.16
CA SER A 139 14.04 -12.22 -0.14
C SER A 139 15.42 -12.80 -0.48
N GLN A 140 15.69 -14.08 -0.15
CA GLN A 140 16.96 -14.73 -0.44
C GLN A 140 17.11 -15.07 -1.93
N PHE A 141 15.99 -15.26 -2.64
CA PHE A 141 15.93 -15.71 -4.03
C PHE A 141 15.56 -14.60 -5.01
N ILE A 142 15.54 -13.34 -4.58
CA ILE A 142 15.06 -12.20 -5.39
C ILE A 142 15.72 -12.11 -6.78
N GLY A 143 16.99 -12.52 -6.90
CA GLY A 143 17.69 -12.56 -8.18
C GLY A 143 17.08 -13.54 -9.19
N LYS A 144 16.49 -14.66 -8.72
CA LYS A 144 15.81 -15.67 -9.55
C LYS A 144 14.32 -15.33 -9.74
N LEU A 145 13.69 -14.75 -8.72
CA LEU A 145 12.30 -14.29 -8.79
C LEU A 145 12.10 -13.18 -9.83
N ARG A 146 13.13 -12.41 -10.16
CA ARG A 146 13.06 -11.35 -11.15
C ARG A 146 12.59 -11.82 -12.53
N MET A 147 12.73 -13.12 -12.84
CA MET A 147 12.19 -13.71 -14.07
C MET A 147 10.68 -13.98 -14.01
N LEU A 148 10.15 -14.32 -12.82
CA LEU A 148 8.71 -14.52 -12.62
C LEU A 148 7.95 -13.19 -12.48
N ILE A 149 8.65 -12.17 -12.02
CA ILE A 149 8.15 -10.94 -11.45
C ILE A 149 8.65 -9.78 -12.28
N THR A 150 8.07 -9.68 -13.46
CA THR A 150 8.34 -8.59 -14.40
C THR A 150 7.59 -7.32 -13.96
N PRO A 151 8.03 -6.13 -14.40
CA PRO A 151 7.30 -4.89 -14.16
C PRO A 151 5.83 -4.95 -14.61
N VAL A 152 5.51 -5.75 -15.64
CA VAL A 152 4.14 -5.96 -16.09
C VAL A 152 3.29 -6.65 -15.03
N VAL A 153 3.82 -7.72 -14.42
CA VAL A 153 3.13 -8.44 -13.34
C VAL A 153 2.91 -7.51 -12.15
N THR A 154 3.97 -6.82 -11.71
CA THR A 154 3.90 -5.87 -10.59
C THR A 154 2.91 -4.74 -10.85
N GLY A 155 3.02 -4.07 -12.02
CA GLY A 155 2.13 -2.98 -12.38
C GLY A 155 0.67 -3.42 -12.48
N THR A 156 0.40 -4.63 -13.01
CA THR A 156 -0.95 -5.20 -13.09
C THR A 156 -1.55 -5.40 -11.69
N ILE A 157 -0.78 -5.97 -10.76
CA ILE A 157 -1.23 -6.26 -9.40
C ILE A 157 -1.51 -4.97 -8.65
N ILE A 158 -0.59 -3.99 -8.69
CA ILE A 158 -0.75 -2.70 -8.02
C ILE A 158 -1.95 -1.93 -8.60
N THR A 159 -2.14 -1.96 -9.94
CA THR A 159 -3.32 -1.35 -10.59
C THR A 159 -4.60 -2.01 -10.09
N LEU A 160 -4.66 -3.34 -10.11
CA LEU A 160 -5.83 -4.10 -9.66
C LEU A 160 -6.15 -3.84 -8.20
N MET A 161 -5.14 -3.77 -7.34
CA MET A 161 -5.29 -3.44 -5.93
C MET A 161 -5.96 -2.08 -5.74
N GLY A 162 -5.43 -1.03 -6.38
CA GLY A 162 -6.02 0.31 -6.29
C GLY A 162 -7.46 0.33 -6.80
N LEU A 163 -7.74 -0.26 -7.97
CA LEU A 163 -9.08 -0.30 -8.56
C LEU A 163 -10.08 -1.11 -7.72
N SER A 164 -9.67 -2.23 -7.14
CA SER A 164 -10.53 -3.05 -6.28
C SER A 164 -10.95 -2.32 -5.01
N LEU A 165 -10.06 -1.50 -4.44
CA LEU A 165 -10.32 -0.75 -3.22
C LEU A 165 -11.19 0.51 -3.47
N ILE A 166 -11.30 1.00 -4.72
CA ILE A 166 -12.23 2.10 -5.06
C ILE A 166 -13.67 1.75 -4.68
N LYS A 167 -14.08 0.47 -4.80
CA LYS A 167 -15.40 0.03 -4.37
C LYS A 167 -15.63 0.26 -2.87
N VAL A 168 -14.62 0.03 -2.04
CA VAL A 168 -14.67 0.30 -0.59
C VAL A 168 -14.84 1.79 -0.35
N ALA A 169 -14.00 2.63 -0.97
CA ALA A 169 -14.09 4.08 -0.86
C ALA A 169 -15.47 4.63 -1.28
N MET A 170 -16.03 4.12 -2.38
CA MET A 170 -17.37 4.54 -2.84
C MET A 170 -18.49 4.12 -1.87
N THR A 171 -18.36 2.94 -1.26
CA THR A 171 -19.29 2.51 -0.21
C THR A 171 -19.21 3.40 1.02
N ASP A 172 -18.00 3.76 1.45
CA ASP A 172 -17.78 4.65 2.59
C ASP A 172 -18.23 6.09 2.28
N ILE A 173 -18.04 6.60 1.06
CA ILE A 173 -18.61 7.89 0.57
C ILE A 173 -20.14 7.88 0.70
N ALA A 174 -20.78 6.77 0.41
CA ALA A 174 -22.24 6.64 0.49
C ALA A 174 -22.77 6.49 1.92
N GLY A 175 -21.91 6.39 2.94
CA GLY A 175 -22.29 6.24 4.35
C GLY A 175 -21.76 4.98 5.03
N GLY A 176 -21.23 4.02 4.25
CA GLY A 176 -20.72 2.73 4.74
C GLY A 176 -21.69 1.57 4.56
N PHE A 177 -21.21 0.37 4.85
CA PHE A 177 -22.02 -0.85 4.73
C PHE A 177 -23.16 -0.89 5.76
N GLY A 178 -24.36 -1.23 5.31
CA GLY A 178 -25.49 -1.56 6.19
C GLY A 178 -26.22 -0.37 6.79
N VAL A 179 -25.92 0.86 6.39
CA VAL A 179 -26.67 2.05 6.81
C VAL A 179 -27.98 2.16 6.05
N ALA A 180 -29.05 2.62 6.74
CA ALA A 180 -30.38 2.73 6.16
C ALA A 180 -30.50 3.86 5.13
N ASP A 181 -29.69 4.90 5.26
CA ASP A 181 -29.67 6.11 4.44
C ASP A 181 -28.49 6.16 3.45
N LEU A 182 -28.10 5.00 2.93
CA LEU A 182 -27.00 4.88 1.96
C LEU A 182 -27.20 5.83 0.77
N GLY A 183 -26.18 6.66 0.50
CA GLY A 183 -26.21 7.66 -0.58
C GLY A 183 -26.98 8.96 -0.22
N ALA A 184 -27.30 9.18 1.05
CA ALA A 184 -27.91 10.41 1.48
C ALA A 184 -27.05 11.64 1.11
N SER A 185 -27.72 12.76 0.81
CA SER A 185 -27.04 13.98 0.32
C SER A 185 -26.01 14.54 1.30
N HIS A 186 -26.22 14.41 2.61
CA HIS A 186 -25.26 14.86 3.62
C HIS A 186 -23.99 14.00 3.62
N HIS A 187 -24.08 12.68 3.40
CA HIS A 187 -22.92 11.80 3.23
C HIS A 187 -22.08 12.23 2.02
N LEU A 188 -22.74 12.44 0.87
CA LEU A 188 -22.07 12.89 -0.36
C LEU A 188 -21.43 14.27 -0.19
N ALA A 189 -22.12 15.18 0.53
CA ALA A 189 -21.59 16.52 0.79
C ALA A 189 -20.33 16.49 1.67
N LEU A 190 -20.30 15.67 2.73
CA LEU A 190 -19.13 15.48 3.58
C LEU A 190 -17.94 14.88 2.81
N ALA A 191 -18.19 13.83 2.03
CA ALA A 191 -17.15 13.24 1.18
C ALA A 191 -16.63 14.21 0.13
N ALA A 192 -17.53 14.98 -0.52
CA ALA A 192 -17.16 16.01 -1.50
C ALA A 192 -16.35 17.15 -0.86
N LEU A 193 -16.66 17.54 0.37
CA LEU A 193 -15.89 18.53 1.13
C LEU A 193 -14.44 18.05 1.34
N VAL A 194 -14.26 16.82 1.81
CA VAL A 194 -12.93 16.24 2.04
C VAL A 194 -12.16 16.13 0.73
N LEU A 195 -12.77 15.54 -0.30
CA LEU A 195 -12.16 15.39 -1.62
C LEU A 195 -11.79 16.76 -2.22
N GLY A 196 -12.71 17.73 -2.19
CA GLY A 196 -12.48 19.08 -2.67
C GLY A 196 -11.34 19.76 -1.93
N THR A 197 -11.27 19.63 -0.61
CA THR A 197 -10.17 20.16 0.21
C THR A 197 -8.83 19.57 -0.21
N ILE A 198 -8.76 18.25 -0.38
CA ILE A 198 -7.53 17.57 -0.83
C ILE A 198 -7.09 18.10 -2.21
N VAL A 199 -8.02 18.23 -3.16
CA VAL A 199 -7.74 18.74 -4.51
C VAL A 199 -7.24 20.19 -4.46
N VAL A 200 -7.91 21.07 -3.71
CA VAL A 200 -7.52 22.48 -3.57
C VAL A 200 -6.14 22.61 -2.94
N LEU A 201 -5.86 21.88 -1.86
CA LEU A 201 -4.57 21.93 -1.18
C LEU A 201 -3.43 21.38 -2.04
N ASN A 202 -3.70 20.40 -2.91
CA ASN A 202 -2.71 19.90 -3.87
C ASN A 202 -2.37 20.92 -4.97
N ARG A 203 -3.25 21.92 -5.22
CA ARG A 203 -2.98 23.03 -6.16
C ARG A 203 -2.10 24.13 -5.57
N VAL A 204 -2.02 24.21 -4.24
CA VAL A 204 -1.25 25.26 -3.55
C VAL A 204 0.24 24.93 -3.57
N ASP A 205 1.08 25.89 -3.96
CA ASP A 205 2.54 25.72 -4.01
C ASP A 205 3.23 25.88 -2.63
N VAL A 206 2.58 25.36 -1.58
CA VAL A 206 3.16 25.26 -0.24
C VAL A 206 3.36 23.79 0.08
N PRO A 207 4.60 23.29 0.11
CA PRO A 207 4.89 21.85 0.28
C PRO A 207 4.22 21.23 1.51
N PHE A 208 4.19 21.94 2.64
CA PHE A 208 3.58 21.45 3.88
C PHE A 208 2.06 21.23 3.73
N LEU A 209 1.34 22.15 3.09
CA LEU A 209 -0.11 22.03 2.86
C LEU A 209 -0.41 20.89 1.88
N ARG A 210 0.39 20.74 0.84
CA ARG A 210 0.24 19.68 -0.15
C ARG A 210 0.49 18.29 0.46
N LEU A 211 1.56 18.14 1.26
CA LEU A 211 1.87 16.88 1.95
C LEU A 211 0.84 16.53 3.03
N GLY A 212 0.32 17.53 3.73
CA GLY A 212 -0.72 17.36 4.74
C GLY A 212 -2.15 17.34 4.20
N ALA A 213 -2.36 17.43 2.87
CA ALA A 213 -3.67 17.65 2.27
C ALA A 213 -4.73 16.63 2.72
N ILE A 214 -4.36 15.34 2.80
CA ILE A 214 -5.27 14.28 3.24
C ILE A 214 -5.63 14.46 4.71
N VAL A 215 -4.64 14.70 5.59
CA VAL A 215 -4.88 14.91 7.02
C VAL A 215 -5.72 16.16 7.27
N ILE A 216 -5.43 17.26 6.56
CA ILE A 216 -6.19 18.51 6.66
C ILE A 216 -7.62 18.30 6.17
N GLY A 217 -7.81 17.61 5.04
CA GLY A 217 -9.13 17.28 4.49
C GLY A 217 -9.96 16.45 5.46
N LEU A 218 -9.37 15.39 6.03
CA LEU A 218 -10.00 14.55 7.06
C LEU A 218 -10.36 15.36 8.31
N THR A 219 -9.43 16.19 8.80
CA THR A 219 -9.67 17.02 10.00
C THR A 219 -10.82 18.01 9.74
N LEU A 220 -10.84 18.67 8.58
CA LEU A 220 -11.93 19.58 8.22
C LEU A 220 -13.26 18.83 8.10
N GLY A 221 -13.29 17.71 7.38
CA GLY A 221 -14.49 16.87 7.25
C GLY A 221 -14.99 16.37 8.62
N TYR A 222 -14.09 15.98 9.50
CA TYR A 222 -14.43 15.51 10.85
C TYR A 222 -15.03 16.64 11.71
N VAL A 223 -14.44 17.84 11.66
CA VAL A 223 -14.97 19.02 12.36
C VAL A 223 -16.36 19.39 11.83
N VAL A 224 -16.56 19.38 10.52
CA VAL A 224 -17.88 19.68 9.92
C VAL A 224 -18.89 18.59 10.31
N ALA A 225 -18.55 17.32 10.27
CA ALA A 225 -19.40 16.24 10.70
C ALA A 225 -19.79 16.36 12.19
N TRP A 226 -18.85 16.76 13.05
CA TRP A 226 -19.14 17.06 14.44
C TRP A 226 -20.13 18.25 14.59
N LEU A 227 -19.97 19.32 13.84
CA LEU A 227 -20.89 20.46 13.85
C LEU A 227 -22.29 20.08 13.33
N MET A 228 -22.38 19.07 12.44
CA MET A 228 -23.65 18.52 11.96
C MET A 228 -24.34 17.59 12.97
N GLY A 229 -23.59 17.16 14.00
CA GLY A 229 -24.12 16.22 15.02
C GLY A 229 -23.90 14.75 14.68
N ASP A 230 -23.17 14.43 13.62
CA ASP A 230 -22.89 13.06 13.17
C ASP A 230 -21.79 12.40 14.03
N VAL A 231 -21.13 13.15 14.91
CA VAL A 231 -20.06 12.67 15.79
C VAL A 231 -20.44 12.91 17.25
N ASP A 232 -20.61 11.81 17.99
CA ASP A 232 -20.87 11.85 19.44
C ASP A 232 -19.61 11.49 20.23
N PHE A 233 -18.93 12.50 20.75
CA PHE A 233 -17.75 12.28 21.61
C PHE A 233 -18.12 11.68 22.99
N ALA A 234 -19.40 11.69 23.40
CA ALA A 234 -19.80 11.00 24.62
C ALA A 234 -19.76 9.47 24.46
N SER A 235 -19.78 8.98 23.22
CA SER A 235 -19.63 7.56 22.90
C SER A 235 -18.17 7.10 22.82
N LEU A 236 -17.19 7.98 23.07
CA LEU A 236 -15.76 7.61 23.11
C LEU A 236 -15.53 6.45 24.08
N PRO A 237 -14.93 5.34 23.60
CA PRO A 237 -14.58 4.24 24.48
C PRO A 237 -13.59 4.71 25.56
N ALA A 238 -13.77 4.24 26.78
CA ALA A 238 -12.81 4.47 27.85
C ALA A 238 -11.51 3.71 27.55
N VAL A 239 -10.53 4.39 26.97
CA VAL A 239 -9.22 3.84 26.71
C VAL A 239 -8.17 4.43 27.65
N PRO A 240 -7.12 3.68 28.02
CA PRO A 240 -6.04 4.21 28.81
C PRO A 240 -5.32 5.35 28.06
N LEU A 241 -4.80 6.34 28.79
CA LEU A 241 -4.05 7.44 28.18
C LEU A 241 -2.81 6.92 27.45
N VAL A 242 -2.13 5.92 28.02
CA VAL A 242 -0.96 5.26 27.45
C VAL A 242 -1.21 3.76 27.47
N SER A 243 -0.98 3.11 26.34
CA SER A 243 -1.04 1.66 26.21
C SER A 243 0.36 1.09 25.97
N VAL A 244 0.73 0.14 26.80
CA VAL A 244 1.96 -0.63 26.59
C VAL A 244 1.68 -1.70 25.54
N PRO A 245 2.50 -1.82 24.48
CA PRO A 245 2.37 -2.88 23.52
C PRO A 245 2.50 -4.26 24.18
N VAL A 246 1.49 -5.10 24.04
CA VAL A 246 1.46 -6.45 24.59
C VAL A 246 1.67 -7.45 23.45
N PRO A 247 2.84 -8.12 23.35
CA PRO A 247 3.06 -9.17 22.39
C PRO A 247 2.04 -10.30 22.60
N PHE A 248 1.53 -10.86 21.50
CA PHE A 248 0.59 -11.99 21.50
C PHE A 248 -0.69 -11.77 22.35
N LYS A 249 -1.19 -10.54 22.45
CA LYS A 249 -2.38 -10.21 23.28
C LYS A 249 -3.56 -11.14 22.99
N TYR A 250 -3.82 -11.46 21.73
CA TYR A 250 -4.92 -12.35 21.31
C TYR A 250 -4.46 -13.79 21.07
N GLY A 251 -3.16 -14.08 21.23
CA GLY A 251 -2.58 -15.36 20.85
C GLY A 251 -2.46 -15.57 19.34
N PHE A 252 -2.08 -16.77 18.95
CA PHE A 252 -2.03 -17.20 17.54
C PHE A 252 -2.85 -18.47 17.36
N ASN A 253 -3.76 -18.44 16.40
CA ASN A 253 -4.45 -19.61 15.88
C ASN A 253 -4.08 -19.79 14.42
N PHE A 254 -4.07 -21.03 13.92
CA PHE A 254 -3.70 -21.34 12.55
C PHE A 254 -4.83 -22.10 11.85
N ASP A 255 -5.29 -21.54 10.73
CA ASP A 255 -6.29 -22.15 9.85
C ASP A 255 -5.76 -22.21 8.42
N TRP A 256 -5.72 -23.40 7.83
CA TRP A 256 -5.18 -23.60 6.47
C TRP A 256 -5.99 -22.85 5.41
N VAL A 257 -7.31 -22.75 5.56
CA VAL A 257 -8.18 -22.10 4.60
C VAL A 257 -7.96 -20.58 4.61
N ALA A 258 -7.74 -19.99 5.78
CA ALA A 258 -7.35 -18.59 5.92
C ALA A 258 -5.90 -18.34 5.50
N PHE A 259 -4.99 -19.30 5.72
CA PHE A 259 -3.57 -19.15 5.43
C PHE A 259 -3.27 -19.03 3.94
N VAL A 260 -3.90 -19.86 3.09
CA VAL A 260 -3.55 -19.92 1.65
C VAL A 260 -3.74 -18.58 0.93
N PRO A 261 -4.87 -17.85 1.04
CA PRO A 261 -5.01 -16.53 0.42
C PRO A 261 -3.98 -15.52 0.93
N VAL A 262 -3.71 -15.51 2.24
CA VAL A 262 -2.71 -14.62 2.85
C VAL A 262 -1.31 -14.97 2.33
N ALA A 263 -0.98 -16.25 2.22
CA ALA A 263 0.29 -16.73 1.67
C ALA A 263 0.50 -16.27 0.22
N VAL A 264 -0.55 -16.29 -0.61
CA VAL A 264 -0.48 -15.79 -2.00
C VAL A 264 -0.15 -14.30 -2.04
N ILE A 265 -0.72 -13.49 -1.14
CA ILE A 265 -0.36 -12.07 -1.07
C ILE A 265 1.09 -11.91 -0.62
N PHE A 266 1.60 -12.71 0.31
CA PHE A 266 3.02 -12.69 0.68
C PHE A 266 3.98 -13.19 -0.41
N LEU A 267 3.50 -13.87 -1.45
CA LEU A 267 4.28 -14.13 -2.67
C LEU A 267 4.41 -12.88 -3.56
N VAL A 268 3.44 -11.99 -3.48
CA VAL A 268 3.29 -10.81 -4.34
C VAL A 268 3.84 -9.54 -3.68
N SER A 269 3.63 -9.36 -2.38
CA SER A 269 4.07 -8.19 -1.61
C SER A 269 5.56 -7.83 -1.79
N PRO A 270 6.50 -8.80 -1.88
CA PRO A 270 7.90 -8.49 -2.14
C PRO A 270 8.16 -7.71 -3.44
N LEU A 271 7.23 -7.75 -4.38
CA LEU A 271 7.35 -7.03 -5.65
C LEU A 271 7.03 -5.56 -5.53
N GLU A 272 5.93 -5.27 -4.83
CA GLU A 272 5.56 -3.93 -4.44
C GLU A 272 6.72 -3.28 -3.66
N ALA A 273 7.19 -3.94 -2.62
CA ALA A 273 8.31 -3.48 -1.81
C ALA A 273 9.62 -3.30 -2.61
N ALA A 274 9.94 -4.21 -3.53
CA ALA A 274 11.11 -4.07 -4.40
C ALA A 274 10.98 -2.89 -5.36
N GLY A 275 9.77 -2.63 -5.89
CA GLY A 275 9.47 -1.45 -6.70
C GLY A 275 9.71 -0.15 -5.93
N ASP A 276 9.14 -0.04 -4.74
CA ASP A 276 9.28 1.13 -3.87
C ASP A 276 10.70 1.37 -3.40
N LEU A 277 11.44 0.32 -3.02
CA LEU A 277 12.85 0.39 -2.66
C LEU A 277 13.73 0.82 -3.84
N THR A 278 13.36 0.40 -5.06
CA THR A 278 14.06 0.81 -6.29
C THR A 278 13.80 2.28 -6.57
N ALA A 279 12.55 2.74 -6.51
CA ALA A 279 12.18 4.13 -6.66
C ALA A 279 12.87 5.01 -5.59
N ASN A 280 12.88 4.57 -4.33
CA ASN A 280 13.60 5.25 -3.25
C ASN A 280 15.09 5.35 -3.53
N SER A 281 15.72 4.26 -4.01
CA SER A 281 17.14 4.26 -4.39
C SER A 281 17.42 5.28 -5.50
N MET A 282 16.56 5.36 -6.54
CA MET A 282 16.70 6.33 -7.63
C MET A 282 16.61 7.76 -7.11
N ILE A 283 15.58 8.08 -6.35
CA ILE A 283 15.31 9.42 -5.81
C ILE A 283 16.44 9.84 -4.85
N SER A 284 16.92 8.89 -4.04
CA SER A 284 18.04 9.10 -3.09
C SER A 284 19.42 9.10 -3.75
N ARG A 285 19.49 9.07 -5.10
CA ARG A 285 20.73 8.99 -5.89
C ARG A 285 21.63 7.82 -5.47
N GLN A 286 21.02 6.69 -5.16
CA GLN A 286 21.71 5.46 -4.83
C GLN A 286 21.76 4.52 -6.04
N PRO A 287 22.74 3.58 -6.11
CA PRO A 287 22.80 2.62 -7.20
C PRO A 287 21.50 1.83 -7.38
N VAL A 288 21.04 1.72 -8.64
CA VAL A 288 19.85 0.92 -9.05
C VAL A 288 20.24 -0.28 -9.91
N LYS A 289 21.53 -0.56 -10.03
CA LYS A 289 22.09 -1.73 -10.71
C LYS A 289 23.33 -2.24 -9.95
N GLY A 290 23.70 -3.47 -10.21
CA GLY A 290 24.91 -4.08 -9.66
C GLY A 290 24.75 -4.66 -8.24
N PRO A 291 25.85 -5.16 -7.64
CA PRO A 291 25.80 -5.94 -6.40
C PRO A 291 25.30 -5.16 -5.18
N ILE A 292 25.59 -3.86 -5.10
CA ILE A 292 25.17 -2.99 -3.99
C ILE A 292 23.63 -2.86 -4.01
N TYR A 293 23.06 -2.63 -5.19
CA TYR A 293 21.61 -2.54 -5.39
C TYR A 293 20.93 -3.86 -5.02
N ILE A 294 21.40 -4.99 -5.56
CA ILE A 294 20.80 -6.31 -5.28
C ILE A 294 20.83 -6.61 -3.77
N ARG A 295 21.95 -6.34 -3.10
CA ARG A 295 22.07 -6.51 -1.65
C ARG A 295 21.08 -5.62 -0.91
N ARG A 296 20.86 -4.37 -1.34
CA ARG A 296 19.93 -3.42 -0.72
C ARG A 296 18.48 -3.90 -0.84
N ILE A 297 18.06 -4.30 -2.05
CA ILE A 297 16.71 -4.86 -2.26
C ILE A 297 16.52 -6.12 -1.43
N LYS A 298 17.45 -7.07 -1.49
CA LYS A 298 17.42 -8.30 -0.67
C LYS A 298 17.26 -7.99 0.82
N SER A 299 18.06 -7.07 1.34
CA SER A 299 18.05 -6.70 2.76
C SER A 299 16.79 -5.94 3.14
N GLY A 300 16.23 -5.12 2.24
CA GLY A 300 14.98 -4.41 2.43
C GLY A 300 13.78 -5.36 2.48
N LEU A 301 13.68 -6.29 1.54
CA LEU A 301 12.63 -7.32 1.52
C LEU A 301 12.70 -8.25 2.72
N LEU A 302 13.93 -8.62 3.13
CA LEU A 302 14.10 -9.40 4.37
C LEU A 302 13.55 -8.64 5.59
N ALA A 303 13.75 -7.32 5.63
CA ALA A 303 13.20 -6.48 6.68
C ALA A 303 11.67 -6.39 6.60
N ASP A 304 11.08 -6.27 5.40
CA ASP A 304 9.63 -6.22 5.21
C ASP A 304 8.95 -7.49 5.75
N GLY A 305 9.46 -8.67 5.38
CA GLY A 305 8.95 -9.94 5.90
C GLY A 305 9.10 -10.07 7.43
N LEU A 306 10.26 -9.69 7.98
CA LEU A 306 10.48 -9.70 9.43
C LEU A 306 9.61 -8.65 10.15
N ASN A 307 9.41 -7.47 9.56
CA ASN A 307 8.52 -6.45 10.10
C ASN A 307 7.06 -6.91 10.09
N SER A 308 6.63 -7.65 9.04
CA SER A 308 5.30 -8.25 8.99
C SER A 308 5.11 -9.34 10.05
N ALA A 309 6.12 -10.18 10.30
CA ALA A 309 6.10 -11.13 11.40
C ALA A 309 6.05 -10.42 12.77
N MET A 310 6.86 -9.37 12.95
CA MET A 310 6.83 -8.53 14.16
C MET A 310 5.48 -7.83 14.33
N ALA A 311 4.86 -7.37 13.22
CA ALA A 311 3.53 -6.77 13.25
C ALA A 311 2.49 -7.74 13.82
N ALA A 312 2.46 -8.98 13.36
CA ALA A 312 1.56 -10.00 13.89
C ALA A 312 1.78 -10.25 15.39
N VAL A 313 3.05 -10.29 15.85
CA VAL A 313 3.38 -10.44 17.28
C VAL A 313 2.81 -9.30 18.12
N PHE A 314 2.88 -8.06 17.62
CA PHE A 314 2.34 -6.88 18.28
C PHE A 314 0.90 -6.55 17.87
N ASN A 315 0.16 -7.52 17.33
CA ASN A 315 -1.26 -7.40 17.02
C ASN A 315 -1.56 -6.29 15.98
N SER A 316 -0.72 -6.20 14.96
CA SER A 316 -0.90 -5.32 13.82
C SER A 316 -0.95 -6.12 12.51
N MET A 317 -1.41 -5.47 11.45
CA MET A 317 -1.51 -6.05 10.12
C MET A 317 -0.13 -6.13 9.43
N PRO A 318 0.04 -6.97 8.38
CA PRO A 318 1.28 -7.05 7.64
C PRO A 318 1.76 -5.69 7.14
N MET A 319 3.07 -5.52 7.12
CA MET A 319 3.74 -4.26 6.80
C MET A 319 4.30 -4.27 5.38
N VAL A 320 4.43 -3.09 4.80
CA VAL A 320 5.09 -2.88 3.51
C VAL A 320 5.81 -1.52 3.50
N THR A 321 6.79 -1.40 2.62
CA THR A 321 7.42 -0.11 2.31
C THR A 321 6.42 0.83 1.64
N PHE A 322 6.30 2.08 2.11
CA PHE A 322 5.32 3.05 1.62
C PHE A 322 5.84 3.91 0.47
N ALA A 323 5.15 3.86 -0.68
CA ALA A 323 5.40 4.71 -1.84
C ALA A 323 5.23 6.21 -1.55
N GLN A 324 4.31 6.58 -0.65
CA GLN A 324 4.08 7.97 -0.23
C GLN A 324 5.36 8.63 0.31
N ASN A 325 6.19 7.85 1.00
CA ASN A 325 7.50 8.27 1.48
C ASN A 325 8.41 8.78 0.33
N ASN A 326 8.38 8.10 -0.82
CA ASN A 326 9.16 8.48 -1.99
C ASN A 326 8.71 9.84 -2.54
N GLY A 327 7.41 10.12 -2.53
CA GLY A 327 6.84 11.40 -2.90
C GLY A 327 7.32 12.54 -1.99
N VAL A 328 7.40 12.31 -0.69
CA VAL A 328 7.92 13.30 0.27
C VAL A 328 9.39 13.60 0.03
N ILE A 329 10.22 12.58 -0.21
CA ILE A 329 11.64 12.77 -0.55
C ILE A 329 11.80 13.62 -1.80
N GLN A 330 11.01 13.35 -2.85
CA GLN A 330 11.04 14.14 -4.09
C GLN A 330 10.69 15.60 -3.88
N LEU A 331 9.68 15.87 -3.03
CA LEU A 331 9.19 17.21 -2.77
C LEU A 331 10.11 18.03 -1.86
N THR A 332 10.71 17.37 -0.87
CA THR A 332 11.52 18.04 0.15
C THR A 332 13.00 18.08 -0.20
N GLY A 333 13.46 17.22 -1.11
CA GLY A 333 14.87 17.02 -1.38
C GLY A 333 15.64 16.38 -0.22
N VAL A 334 14.95 15.78 0.77
CA VAL A 334 15.56 15.20 1.97
C VAL A 334 15.50 13.68 1.89
N ALA A 335 16.62 13.04 1.60
CA ALA A 335 16.77 11.57 1.52
C ALA A 335 17.53 10.99 2.72
N SER A 336 17.78 11.77 3.75
CA SER A 336 18.62 11.37 4.88
C SER A 336 17.96 10.28 5.76
N ARG A 337 18.64 9.15 5.93
CA ARG A 337 18.20 8.09 6.84
C ARG A 337 18.15 8.51 8.31
N TYR A 338 18.81 9.60 8.71
CA TYR A 338 18.68 10.15 10.06
C TYR A 338 17.28 10.69 10.32
N VAL A 339 16.62 11.24 9.31
CA VAL A 339 15.22 11.66 9.41
C VAL A 339 14.31 10.47 9.70
N ALA A 340 14.61 9.27 9.13
CA ALA A 340 13.84 8.07 9.41
C ALA A 340 13.84 7.66 10.89
N PHE A 341 14.91 7.94 11.64
CA PHE A 341 14.93 7.67 13.09
C PHE A 341 13.97 8.58 13.86
N PHE A 342 13.82 9.83 13.43
CA PHE A 342 12.83 10.75 14.01
C PHE A 342 11.41 10.37 13.62
N ILE A 343 11.18 9.95 12.37
CA ILE A 343 9.89 9.38 11.92
C ILE A 343 9.53 8.18 12.79
N ALA A 344 10.47 7.25 12.96
CA ALA A 344 10.28 6.07 13.80
C ALA A 344 9.91 6.43 15.24
N GLY A 345 10.64 7.37 15.84
CA GLY A 345 10.35 7.86 17.20
C GLY A 345 8.97 8.50 17.31
N LEU A 346 8.57 9.33 16.35
CA LEU A 346 7.25 9.96 16.33
C LEU A 346 6.13 8.92 16.18
N LEU A 347 6.28 7.93 15.28
CA LEU A 347 5.27 6.87 15.08
C LEU A 347 5.15 5.97 16.32
N VAL A 348 6.28 5.59 16.94
CA VAL A 348 6.27 4.84 18.20
C VAL A 348 5.56 5.65 19.28
N LEU A 349 5.87 6.94 19.42
CA LEU A 349 5.22 7.80 20.39
C LEU A 349 3.71 7.89 20.15
N LEU A 350 3.28 8.15 18.91
CA LEU A 350 1.85 8.19 18.55
C LEU A 350 1.17 6.85 18.83
N GLY A 351 1.84 5.73 18.57
CA GLY A 351 1.34 4.39 18.83
C GLY A 351 1.16 4.02 20.31
N LEU A 352 1.74 4.79 21.23
CA LEU A 352 1.52 4.60 22.67
C LEU A 352 0.23 5.26 23.19
N PHE A 353 -0.47 6.06 22.36
CA PHE A 353 -1.68 6.78 22.76
C PHE A 353 -2.93 6.23 22.07
N PRO A 354 -3.65 5.22 22.63
CA PRO A 354 -4.87 4.65 22.05
C PRO A 354 -5.99 5.67 21.83
N MET A 355 -5.96 6.78 22.54
CA MET A 355 -6.92 7.87 22.37
C MET A 355 -6.95 8.39 20.93
N ILE A 356 -5.81 8.37 20.22
CA ILE A 356 -5.75 8.74 18.81
C ILE A 356 -6.64 7.79 18.00
N GLY A 357 -6.51 6.48 18.21
CA GLY A 357 -7.34 5.47 17.56
C GLY A 357 -8.81 5.60 17.93
N ALA A 358 -9.13 5.89 19.19
CA ALA A 358 -10.50 6.08 19.66
C ALA A 358 -11.20 7.28 18.98
N VAL A 359 -10.49 8.40 18.86
CA VAL A 359 -11.01 9.59 18.15
C VAL A 359 -11.20 9.28 16.66
N LEU A 360 -10.25 8.61 16.03
CA LEU A 360 -10.33 8.27 14.60
C LEU A 360 -11.43 7.24 14.29
N GLN A 361 -11.73 6.35 15.23
CA GLN A 361 -12.83 5.39 15.12
C GLN A 361 -14.21 6.05 15.03
N LEU A 362 -14.39 7.21 15.67
CA LEU A 362 -15.64 7.98 15.60
C LEU A 362 -15.79 8.78 14.29
N MET A 363 -14.77 8.77 13.43
CA MET A 363 -14.83 9.50 12.16
C MET A 363 -15.90 8.89 11.25
N PRO A 364 -16.86 9.70 10.78
CA PRO A 364 -17.90 9.21 9.88
C PRO A 364 -17.32 8.61 8.60
N LYS A 365 -17.91 7.53 8.12
CA LYS A 365 -17.49 6.81 6.92
C LYS A 365 -17.36 7.71 5.68
N PRO A 366 -18.28 8.66 5.40
CA PRO A 366 -18.15 9.59 4.26
C PRO A 366 -16.88 10.44 4.31
N VAL A 367 -16.45 10.84 5.51
CA VAL A 367 -15.21 11.62 5.68
C VAL A 367 -14.00 10.76 5.29
N LEU A 368 -13.94 9.50 5.76
CA LEU A 368 -12.89 8.55 5.37
C LEU A 368 -12.94 8.26 3.87
N GLY A 369 -14.12 7.95 3.32
CA GLY A 369 -14.30 7.58 1.92
C GLY A 369 -13.80 8.65 0.93
N GLY A 370 -13.98 9.94 1.26
CA GLY A 370 -13.44 11.04 0.45
C GLY A 370 -11.91 11.03 0.36
N ALA A 371 -11.22 10.69 1.43
CA ALA A 371 -9.76 10.55 1.46
C ALA A 371 -9.30 9.23 0.82
N GLU A 372 -9.99 8.13 1.10
CA GLU A 372 -9.71 6.79 0.58
C GLU A 372 -9.76 6.76 -0.95
N LEU A 373 -10.73 7.45 -1.57
CA LEU A 373 -10.83 7.54 -3.02
C LEU A 373 -9.54 8.11 -3.64
N VAL A 374 -8.97 9.15 -3.03
CA VAL A 374 -7.70 9.74 -3.50
C VAL A 374 -6.55 8.76 -3.29
N MET A 375 -6.47 8.11 -2.13
CA MET A 375 -5.38 7.16 -1.81
C MET A 375 -5.42 5.95 -2.75
N PHE A 376 -6.57 5.30 -2.92
CA PHE A 376 -6.70 4.12 -3.78
C PHE A 376 -6.53 4.46 -5.26
N GLY A 377 -7.05 5.63 -5.69
CA GLY A 377 -6.80 6.15 -7.02
C GLY A 377 -5.31 6.38 -7.28
N THR A 378 -4.58 6.92 -6.31
CA THR A 378 -3.13 7.12 -6.42
C THR A 378 -2.37 5.79 -6.53
N VAL A 379 -2.78 4.76 -5.78
CA VAL A 379 -2.22 3.40 -5.90
C VAL A 379 -2.46 2.82 -7.30
N ALA A 380 -3.70 2.94 -7.81
CA ALA A 380 -4.02 2.47 -9.16
C ALA A 380 -3.16 3.16 -10.23
N VAL A 381 -3.00 4.49 -10.14
CA VAL A 381 -2.17 5.28 -11.07
C VAL A 381 -0.69 4.91 -10.95
N ALA A 382 -0.18 4.58 -9.76
CA ALA A 382 1.19 4.10 -9.58
C ALA A 382 1.41 2.78 -10.33
N GLY A 383 0.46 1.84 -10.26
CA GLY A 383 0.48 0.61 -11.05
C GLY A 383 0.46 0.87 -12.56
N ILE A 384 -0.43 1.76 -13.02
CA ILE A 384 -0.52 2.17 -14.44
C ILE A 384 0.80 2.79 -14.91
N LYS A 385 1.46 3.59 -14.08
CA LYS A 385 2.77 4.18 -14.41
C LYS A 385 3.82 3.10 -14.64
N ILE A 386 3.88 2.08 -13.77
CA ILE A 386 4.79 0.93 -13.93
C ILE A 386 4.49 0.18 -15.23
N LEU A 387 3.21 -0.03 -15.57
CA LEU A 387 2.81 -0.66 -16.84
C LEU A 387 3.23 0.15 -18.06
N ALA A 388 3.08 1.48 -18.00
CA ALA A 388 3.50 2.37 -19.09
C ALA A 388 5.03 2.34 -19.29
N GLU A 389 5.82 2.31 -18.20
CA GLU A 389 7.27 2.19 -18.27
C GLU A 389 7.74 0.81 -18.76
N ALA A 390 6.97 -0.25 -18.49
CA ALA A 390 7.25 -1.61 -18.97
C ALA A 390 6.99 -1.80 -20.48
N GLY A 391 6.23 -0.89 -21.09
CA GLY A 391 5.77 -1.00 -22.45
C GLY A 391 4.59 -1.97 -22.63
N LEU A 392 3.56 -1.53 -23.37
CA LEU A 392 2.35 -2.31 -23.63
C LEU A 392 2.45 -3.04 -24.99
N HIS A 393 3.48 -3.87 -25.16
CA HIS A 393 3.58 -4.77 -26.31
C HIS A 393 2.47 -5.83 -26.28
N ARG A 394 2.24 -6.51 -27.40
CA ARG A 394 1.15 -7.50 -27.55
C ARG A 394 1.10 -8.54 -26.41
N ARG A 395 2.27 -9.07 -26.00
CA ARG A 395 2.38 -10.00 -24.86
C ARG A 395 1.93 -9.35 -23.54
N ASN A 396 2.45 -8.17 -23.24
CA ASN A 396 2.14 -7.44 -22.02
C ASN A 396 0.66 -7.04 -21.97
N MET A 397 0.10 -6.60 -23.09
CA MET A 397 -1.34 -6.29 -23.19
C MET A 397 -2.21 -7.50 -22.86
N LEU A 398 -1.86 -8.70 -23.32
CA LEU A 398 -2.61 -9.92 -22.99
C LEU A 398 -2.54 -10.24 -21.49
N ILE A 399 -1.35 -10.15 -20.89
CA ILE A 399 -1.18 -10.37 -19.45
C ILE A 399 -2.05 -9.40 -18.67
N VAL A 400 -1.95 -8.11 -18.97
CA VAL A 400 -2.69 -7.04 -18.28
C VAL A 400 -4.20 -7.22 -18.48
N SER A 401 -4.66 -7.42 -19.71
CA SER A 401 -6.09 -7.50 -20.05
C SER A 401 -6.77 -8.68 -19.36
N ILE A 402 -6.16 -9.86 -19.41
CA ILE A 402 -6.75 -11.07 -18.81
C ILE A 402 -6.70 -10.95 -17.27
N SER A 403 -5.59 -10.50 -16.71
CA SER A 403 -5.43 -10.41 -15.24
C SER A 403 -6.34 -9.37 -14.61
N LEU A 404 -6.45 -8.17 -15.22
CA LEU A 404 -7.38 -7.14 -14.76
C LEU A 404 -8.83 -7.59 -15.00
N GLY A 405 -9.12 -8.19 -16.16
CA GLY A 405 -10.45 -8.69 -16.51
C GLY A 405 -10.93 -9.75 -15.52
N MET A 406 -10.08 -10.73 -15.20
CA MET A 406 -10.42 -11.79 -14.23
C MET A 406 -10.57 -11.23 -12.81
N GLY A 407 -9.63 -10.39 -12.34
CA GLY A 407 -9.70 -9.83 -11.01
C GLY A 407 -10.90 -8.89 -10.82
N LEU A 408 -11.09 -7.90 -11.68
CA LEU A 408 -12.22 -6.97 -11.61
C LEU A 408 -13.55 -7.66 -11.94
N GLY A 409 -13.54 -8.66 -12.83
CA GLY A 409 -14.72 -9.47 -13.15
C GLY A 409 -15.27 -10.19 -11.93
N ILE A 410 -14.41 -10.81 -11.12
CA ILE A 410 -14.81 -11.46 -9.87
C ILE A 410 -15.31 -10.43 -8.84
N ALA A 411 -14.66 -9.26 -8.76
CA ALA A 411 -15.14 -8.17 -7.90
C ALA A 411 -16.53 -7.66 -8.27
N ALA A 412 -16.87 -7.71 -9.57
CA ALA A 412 -18.16 -7.26 -10.10
C ALA A 412 -19.25 -8.34 -10.02
N VAL A 413 -18.89 -9.60 -10.26
CA VAL A 413 -19.81 -10.75 -10.33
C VAL A 413 -19.26 -11.91 -9.49
N PRO A 414 -19.32 -11.82 -8.14
CA PRO A 414 -18.78 -12.86 -7.24
C PRO A 414 -19.51 -14.21 -7.42
N GLU A 415 -20.74 -14.18 -7.93
CA GLU A 415 -21.59 -15.36 -8.17
C GLU A 415 -20.95 -16.37 -9.14
N VAL A 416 -19.98 -15.95 -9.96
CA VAL A 416 -19.19 -16.84 -10.84
C VAL A 416 -18.49 -17.95 -10.06
N LEU A 417 -18.17 -17.71 -8.79
CA LEU A 417 -17.46 -18.65 -7.92
C LEU A 417 -18.40 -19.61 -7.16
N ARG A 418 -19.71 -19.47 -7.30
CA ARG A 418 -20.72 -20.13 -6.47
C ARG A 418 -20.62 -21.67 -6.47
N GLU A 419 -20.29 -22.27 -7.59
CA GLU A 419 -20.19 -23.74 -7.74
C GLU A 419 -18.83 -24.31 -7.36
N LEU A 420 -17.87 -23.44 -6.97
CA LEU A 420 -16.55 -23.90 -6.55
C LEU A 420 -16.58 -24.52 -5.15
N PRO A 421 -15.76 -25.56 -4.89
CA PRO A 421 -15.54 -26.05 -3.54
C PRO A 421 -15.13 -24.92 -2.61
N LEU A 422 -15.59 -24.94 -1.35
CA LEU A 422 -15.39 -23.86 -0.37
C LEU A 422 -13.92 -23.40 -0.25
N ALA A 423 -12.98 -24.34 -0.31
CA ALA A 423 -11.56 -24.02 -0.24
C ALA A 423 -11.08 -23.18 -1.44
N LEU A 424 -11.55 -23.51 -2.66
CA LEU A 424 -11.23 -22.74 -3.87
C LEU A 424 -12.01 -21.42 -3.92
N HIS A 425 -13.28 -21.41 -3.49
CA HIS A 425 -14.08 -20.23 -3.38
C HIS A 425 -13.35 -19.15 -2.56
N ASN A 426 -12.90 -19.48 -1.35
CA ASN A 426 -12.20 -18.54 -0.46
C ASN A 426 -10.87 -18.03 -1.03
N ILE A 427 -10.16 -18.84 -1.83
CA ILE A 427 -8.93 -18.41 -2.49
C ILE A 427 -9.23 -17.42 -3.63
N PHE A 428 -10.26 -17.70 -4.42
CA PHE A 428 -10.60 -16.92 -5.61
C PHE A 428 -11.56 -15.76 -5.31
N GLU A 429 -12.12 -15.66 -4.11
CA GLU A 429 -12.97 -14.54 -3.68
C GLU A 429 -12.21 -13.21 -3.67
N SER A 430 -10.89 -13.23 -3.47
CA SER A 430 -10.05 -12.03 -3.54
C SER A 430 -9.71 -11.67 -5.00
N PRO A 431 -10.19 -10.53 -5.52
CA PRO A 431 -9.88 -10.05 -6.86
C PRO A 431 -8.38 -9.91 -7.11
N ILE A 432 -7.66 -9.44 -6.09
CA ILE A 432 -6.20 -9.23 -6.13
C ILE A 432 -5.48 -10.57 -6.28
N THR A 433 -5.89 -11.59 -5.50
CA THR A 433 -5.31 -12.93 -5.58
C THR A 433 -5.48 -13.54 -6.97
N VAL A 434 -6.69 -13.44 -7.54
CA VAL A 434 -6.97 -13.99 -8.87
C VAL A 434 -6.16 -13.27 -9.96
N GLY A 435 -6.18 -11.94 -9.95
CA GLY A 435 -5.42 -11.16 -10.93
C GLY A 435 -3.91 -11.38 -10.80
N ALA A 436 -3.38 -11.50 -9.59
CA ALA A 436 -1.98 -11.82 -9.34
C ALA A 436 -1.59 -13.20 -9.89
N LEU A 437 -2.38 -14.22 -9.58
CA LEU A 437 -2.14 -15.58 -10.09
C LEU A 437 -2.21 -15.61 -11.63
N CYS A 438 -3.22 -14.98 -12.24
CA CYS A 438 -3.31 -14.86 -13.69
C CYS A 438 -2.08 -14.16 -14.29
N ALA A 439 -1.65 -13.03 -13.71
CA ALA A 439 -0.50 -12.29 -14.21
C ALA A 439 0.79 -13.13 -14.14
N ILE A 440 1.02 -13.82 -13.04
CA ILE A 440 2.21 -14.68 -12.84
C ILE A 440 2.16 -15.87 -13.82
N ILE A 441 1.03 -16.56 -13.90
CA ILE A 441 0.86 -17.72 -14.78
C ILE A 441 1.07 -17.31 -16.24
N LEU A 442 0.41 -16.27 -16.69
CA LEU A 442 0.54 -15.79 -18.07
C LEU A 442 1.95 -15.30 -18.38
N ASN A 443 2.61 -14.66 -17.42
CA ASN A 443 4.00 -14.21 -17.59
C ASN A 443 4.97 -15.37 -17.78
N VAL A 444 4.70 -16.52 -17.18
CA VAL A 444 5.51 -17.74 -17.37
C VAL A 444 5.15 -18.46 -18.69
N PHE A 445 3.87 -18.52 -19.04
CA PHE A 445 3.40 -19.25 -20.21
C PHE A 445 3.62 -18.54 -21.54
N LEU A 446 3.62 -17.19 -21.55
CA LEU A 446 3.80 -16.41 -22.75
C LEU A 446 5.30 -16.13 -22.98
N PRO A 447 5.92 -16.65 -24.03
CA PRO A 447 7.35 -16.46 -24.29
C PRO A 447 7.69 -15.00 -24.63
N GLU A 448 8.93 -14.60 -24.34
CA GLU A 448 9.45 -13.25 -24.65
C GLU A 448 9.70 -13.05 -26.17
N GLU A 449 9.80 -14.12 -26.96
CA GLU A 449 10.08 -14.09 -28.41
C GLU A 449 9.00 -13.37 -29.24
N PHE A 450 7.84 -13.08 -28.68
CA PHE A 450 6.83 -12.24 -29.35
C PHE A 450 7.30 -10.79 -29.58
N MET A 451 8.42 -10.37 -28.99
CA MET A 451 8.99 -9.03 -29.23
C MET A 451 9.85 -8.96 -30.50
N ALA A 452 10.47 -10.06 -30.91
CA ALA A 452 11.39 -10.07 -32.04
C ALA A 452 10.70 -9.96 -33.40
N LEU A 453 9.41 -10.27 -33.49
CA LEU A 453 8.66 -10.22 -34.75
C LEU A 453 8.01 -8.87 -35.06
N GLU A 454 7.90 -7.95 -34.09
CA GLU A 454 7.31 -6.63 -34.34
C GLU A 454 8.37 -5.51 -34.55
N GLU A 455 9.62 -5.68 -34.11
CA GLU A 455 10.70 -4.69 -34.33
C GLU A 455 11.34 -4.82 -35.69
N ASP A 456 11.29 -6.00 -36.35
CA ASP A 456 11.91 -6.22 -37.67
C ASP A 456 10.99 -5.88 -38.86
N ASP A 457 9.67 -5.70 -38.64
CA ASP A 457 8.73 -5.48 -39.76
C ASP A 457 8.28 -4.01 -39.96
N PHE A 458 8.67 -3.09 -39.09
CA PHE A 458 8.36 -1.69 -39.29
C PHE A 458 9.60 -0.87 -39.60
N ASP A 459 10.00 -0.89 -40.87
CA ASP A 459 10.93 0.09 -41.41
C ASP A 459 10.14 1.34 -41.89
N PRO A 460 10.20 2.47 -41.15
CA PRO A 460 9.49 3.67 -41.56
C PRO A 460 9.95 4.24 -42.90
N GLU A 461 11.18 3.97 -43.33
CA GLU A 461 11.72 4.42 -44.61
C GLU A 461 11.21 3.56 -45.77
N ALA A 462 11.05 2.25 -45.57
CA ALA A 462 10.49 1.37 -46.59
C ALA A 462 9.00 1.66 -46.87
N SER A 463 8.23 2.01 -45.84
CA SER A 463 6.81 2.36 -46.01
C SER A 463 6.60 3.73 -46.67
N ILE A 464 7.50 4.68 -46.47
CA ILE A 464 7.45 5.99 -47.17
C ILE A 464 7.84 5.86 -48.64
N LEU A 465 8.81 4.99 -48.96
CA LEU A 465 9.21 4.73 -50.34
C LEU A 465 8.11 4.02 -51.16
N GLN A 466 7.38 3.07 -50.54
CA GLN A 466 6.24 2.41 -51.16
C GLN A 466 5.05 3.36 -51.49
N VAL A 467 4.83 4.38 -50.64
CA VAL A 467 3.79 5.39 -50.87
C VAL A 467 4.20 6.42 -51.93
N MET A 468 5.50 6.62 -52.16
CA MET A 468 6.02 7.56 -53.17
C MET A 468 6.18 6.90 -54.56
N GLU A 469 6.20 5.57 -54.70
CA GLU A 469 6.32 4.86 -55.95
C GLU A 469 4.98 4.48 -56.61
N ASN A 470 3.83 4.65 -55.92
CA ASN A 470 2.49 4.47 -56.49
C ASN A 470 1.70 5.78 -56.45
N PRO A 471 1.74 6.61 -57.52
CA PRO A 471 0.93 7.81 -57.64
C PRO A 471 -0.55 7.54 -57.90
#